data_393b97ab3df1db1fc63aa30db115ac48
#
_entry.id   393b97ab3df1db1fc63aa30db115ac48
#
_cell.length_a   1.000
_cell.length_b   1.000
_cell.length_c   1.000
_cell.angle_alpha   90.00
_cell.angle_beta   90.00
_cell.angle_gamma   90.00
#
_symmetry.space_group_name_H-M   'P 1'
#
loop_
_entity.id
_entity.type
_entity.pdbx_description
1 polymer ?
#
loop_
_entity_poly.entity_id
_entity_poly.type
_entity_poly.pdbx_seq_one_letter_code
_entity_poly.pdbx_strand_id
1 'polypeptide(L)'
;PSPMVDNGYDISDYENIDPRFGTLEDMDRLIAEAKKKNISIIMDLVVNHCSDQHAWFRKAIADPKGPYGDYFYLKEGKDGKEPNNWRSYFGGSVWEKLPGQENLFYYHAYAKEQPDLNWENPALREEIYKMVNWWLDRGIAGFRIDAIINIKKDLTWEDLPVDGPDGRGVLTNSITRMQK
;
A
#
# COMPACT_ATOMS: atom_id res chain seq x y z
N PRO A 1 -4.43 5.63 -11.77
CA PRO A 1 -3.14 5.58 -12.48
C PRO A 1 -2.09 4.78 -11.73
N SER A 2 -1.19 4.12 -12.47
CA SER A 2 -0.12 3.29 -11.94
C SER A 2 1.13 3.38 -12.83
N PRO A 3 2.35 3.41 -12.27
CA PRO A 3 3.58 3.19 -13.01
C PRO A 3 3.70 1.78 -13.61
N MET A 4 2.81 0.85 -13.24
CA MET A 4 2.74 -0.53 -13.75
C MET A 4 3.92 -1.42 -13.36
N VAL A 5 4.55 -1.15 -12.23
CA VAL A 5 5.58 -2.04 -11.68
C VAL A 5 4.99 -3.39 -11.30
N ASP A 6 3.79 -3.37 -10.75
CA ASP A 6 3.02 -4.57 -10.40
C ASP A 6 1.66 -4.59 -11.11
N ASN A 7 1.67 -4.50 -12.44
CA ASN A 7 0.49 -4.65 -13.32
C ASN A 7 -0.72 -3.78 -12.93
N GLY A 8 -0.48 -2.63 -12.31
CA GLY A 8 -1.52 -1.70 -11.85
C GLY A 8 -1.76 -1.71 -10.36
N TYR A 9 -1.18 -2.64 -9.59
CA TYR A 9 -1.32 -2.70 -8.13
C TYR A 9 -0.36 -1.76 -7.37
N ASP A 10 0.34 -0.89 -8.05
CA ASP A 10 1.13 0.22 -7.52
C ASP A 10 0.44 1.56 -7.85
N ILE A 11 -0.55 1.94 -7.03
CA ILE A 11 -1.42 3.09 -7.30
C ILE A 11 -0.68 4.40 -7.02
N SER A 12 -0.57 5.26 -8.03
CA SER A 12 0.06 6.59 -7.92
C SER A 12 -0.93 7.74 -7.67
N ASP A 13 -2.22 7.52 -7.96
CA ASP A 13 -3.32 8.46 -7.72
C ASP A 13 -4.63 7.69 -7.56
N TYR A 14 -5.28 7.81 -6.40
CA TYR A 14 -6.50 7.06 -6.09
C TYR A 14 -7.78 7.68 -6.67
N GLU A 15 -7.76 8.95 -7.06
CA GLU A 15 -8.94 9.70 -7.50
C GLU A 15 -8.90 10.07 -8.98
N ASN A 16 -8.28 9.19 -9.79
CA ASN A 16 -8.16 9.42 -11.23
C ASN A 16 -8.25 8.12 -12.01
N ILE A 17 -8.40 8.24 -13.33
CA ILE A 17 -8.28 7.13 -14.29
C ILE A 17 -6.93 7.24 -14.99
N ASP A 18 -6.29 6.10 -15.19
CA ASP A 18 -5.05 6.05 -15.95
C ASP A 18 -5.32 6.47 -17.41
N PRO A 19 -4.58 7.45 -17.94
CA PRO A 19 -4.83 7.99 -19.28
C PRO A 19 -4.70 6.95 -20.40
N ARG A 20 -4.07 5.80 -20.13
CA ARG A 20 -4.05 4.67 -21.07
C ARG A 20 -5.42 4.02 -21.27
N PHE A 21 -6.33 4.18 -20.31
CA PHE A 21 -7.65 3.57 -20.33
C PHE A 21 -8.78 4.58 -20.53
N GLY A 22 -8.52 5.88 -20.34
CA GLY A 22 -9.50 6.93 -20.52
C GLY A 22 -9.39 8.03 -19.46
N THR A 23 -10.50 8.71 -19.25
CA THR A 23 -10.64 9.85 -18.34
C THR A 23 -11.68 9.57 -17.26
N LEU A 24 -11.82 10.48 -16.29
CA LEU A 24 -12.91 10.40 -15.30
C LEU A 24 -14.28 10.52 -15.97
N GLU A 25 -14.41 11.32 -17.01
CA GLU A 25 -15.66 11.44 -17.80
C GLU A 25 -15.98 10.13 -18.53
N ASP A 26 -14.98 9.40 -19.03
CA ASP A 26 -15.17 8.07 -19.61
C ASP A 26 -15.68 7.08 -18.56
N MET A 27 -15.14 7.14 -17.35
CA MET A 27 -15.58 6.30 -16.23
C MET A 27 -17.01 6.63 -15.81
N ASP A 28 -17.36 7.92 -15.70
CA ASP A 28 -18.74 8.37 -15.40
C ASP A 28 -19.72 7.86 -16.47
N ARG A 29 -19.33 7.93 -17.74
CA ARG A 29 -20.13 7.39 -18.84
C ARG A 29 -20.27 5.87 -18.75
N LEU A 30 -19.20 5.15 -18.44
CA LEU A 30 -19.25 3.70 -18.23
C LEU A 30 -20.22 3.32 -17.11
N ILE A 31 -20.16 3.99 -15.96
CA ILE A 31 -21.06 3.76 -14.83
C ILE A 31 -22.52 3.99 -15.25
N ALA A 32 -22.79 5.10 -15.94
CA ALA A 32 -24.14 5.45 -16.39
C ALA A 32 -24.70 4.44 -17.40
N GLU A 33 -23.90 4.00 -18.37
CA GLU A 33 -24.32 3.03 -19.39
C GLU A 33 -24.50 1.63 -18.81
N ALA A 34 -23.63 1.22 -17.88
CA ALA A 34 -23.76 -0.05 -17.16
C ALA A 34 -25.07 -0.11 -16.34
N LYS A 35 -25.39 0.99 -15.64
CA LYS A 35 -26.65 1.12 -14.86
C LYS A 35 -27.89 0.94 -15.72
N LYS A 36 -27.93 1.48 -16.93
CA LYS A 36 -29.04 1.29 -17.89
C LYS A 36 -29.26 -0.19 -18.26
N LYS A 37 -28.22 -1.00 -18.12
CA LYS A 37 -28.22 -2.45 -18.43
C LYS A 37 -28.36 -3.32 -17.19
N ASN A 38 -28.64 -2.73 -16.00
CA ASN A 38 -28.63 -3.39 -14.69
C ASN A 38 -27.30 -4.06 -14.35
N ILE A 39 -26.19 -3.46 -14.79
CA ILE A 39 -24.83 -3.89 -14.45
C ILE A 39 -24.26 -2.93 -13.41
N SER A 40 -23.77 -3.47 -12.30
CA SER A 40 -23.09 -2.72 -11.26
C SER A 40 -21.57 -2.77 -11.48
N ILE A 41 -20.93 -1.61 -11.39
CA ILE A 41 -19.46 -1.52 -11.45
C ILE A 41 -18.91 -1.61 -10.04
N ILE A 42 -17.97 -2.50 -9.82
CA ILE A 42 -17.11 -2.55 -8.62
C ILE A 42 -15.68 -2.27 -9.02
N MET A 43 -14.92 -1.66 -8.13
CA MET A 43 -13.53 -1.32 -8.37
C MET A 43 -12.60 -2.12 -7.45
N ASP A 44 -11.37 -2.33 -7.90
CA ASP A 44 -10.32 -2.89 -7.06
C ASP A 44 -9.83 -1.81 -6.08
N LEU A 45 -9.83 -2.10 -4.78
CA LEU A 45 -9.38 -1.21 -3.72
C LEU A 45 -8.03 -1.70 -3.20
N VAL A 46 -6.96 -1.06 -3.67
CA VAL A 46 -5.58 -1.38 -3.33
C VAL A 46 -5.11 -0.40 -2.26
N VAL A 47 -5.35 -0.72 -1.00
CA VAL A 47 -5.08 0.18 0.15
C VAL A 47 -4.18 -0.43 1.22
N ASN A 48 -3.61 -1.61 0.97
CA ASN A 48 -2.52 -2.11 1.80
C ASN A 48 -1.25 -1.27 1.59
N HIS A 49 -1.00 -0.84 0.38
CA HIS A 49 0.16 -0.06 -0.08
C HIS A 49 -0.25 0.92 -1.16
N CYS A 50 0.62 1.86 -1.48
CA CYS A 50 0.50 2.70 -2.67
C CYS A 50 1.81 2.63 -3.48
N SER A 51 1.85 3.29 -4.64
CA SER A 51 3.08 3.44 -5.40
C SER A 51 4.09 4.34 -4.66
N ASP A 52 5.38 4.10 -4.84
CA ASP A 52 6.46 5.02 -4.46
C ASP A 52 6.36 6.37 -5.20
N GLN A 53 5.58 6.42 -6.29
CA GLN A 53 5.29 7.64 -7.05
C GLN A 53 4.07 8.40 -6.50
N HIS A 54 3.33 7.84 -5.54
CA HIS A 54 2.19 8.52 -4.92
C HIS A 54 2.65 9.78 -4.17
N ALA A 55 1.84 10.83 -4.24
CA ALA A 55 2.15 12.12 -3.59
C ALA A 55 2.43 11.99 -2.09
N TRP A 56 1.76 11.08 -1.39
CA TRP A 56 1.98 10.82 0.03
C TRP A 56 3.41 10.33 0.31
N PHE A 57 3.89 9.35 -0.46
CA PHE A 57 5.22 8.79 -0.25
C PHE A 57 6.33 9.79 -0.63
N ARG A 58 6.14 10.55 -1.70
CA ARG A 58 7.06 11.62 -2.08
C ARG A 58 7.18 12.69 -1.00
N LYS A 59 6.07 13.06 -0.33
CA LYS A 59 6.07 13.99 0.81
C LYS A 59 6.75 13.34 2.03
N ALA A 60 6.55 12.05 2.29
CA ALA A 60 7.24 11.31 3.34
C ALA A 60 8.76 11.26 3.14
N ILE A 61 9.23 11.10 1.90
CA ILE A 61 10.66 11.19 1.56
C ILE A 61 11.21 12.59 1.84
N ALA A 62 10.46 13.63 1.44
CA ALA A 62 10.89 15.01 1.62
C ALA A 62 10.96 15.45 3.09
N ASP A 63 10.03 14.95 3.91
CA ASP A 63 9.99 15.19 5.36
C ASP A 63 9.51 13.94 6.12
N PRO A 64 10.44 13.01 6.45
CA PRO A 64 10.09 11.76 7.14
C PRO A 64 9.51 11.95 8.55
N LYS A 65 9.73 13.11 9.17
CA LYS A 65 9.19 13.46 10.50
C LYS A 65 7.91 14.30 10.42
N GLY A 66 7.51 14.67 9.24
CA GLY A 66 6.27 15.39 8.97
C GLY A 66 5.05 14.45 8.96
N PRO A 67 3.85 15.01 8.76
CA PRO A 67 2.59 14.26 8.87
C PRO A 67 2.48 13.10 7.87
N TYR A 68 3.13 13.19 6.71
CA TYR A 68 3.12 12.12 5.72
C TYR A 68 4.12 11.00 6.01
N GLY A 69 5.15 11.25 6.83
CA GLY A 69 6.04 10.18 7.31
C GLY A 69 5.27 9.10 8.07
N ASP A 70 4.32 9.51 8.90
CA ASP A 70 3.46 8.60 9.67
C ASP A 70 2.39 7.86 8.83
N TYR A 71 2.26 8.17 7.55
CA TYR A 71 1.41 7.41 6.63
C TYR A 71 2.03 6.08 6.23
N PHE A 72 3.30 5.89 6.52
CA PHE A 72 4.08 4.70 6.20
C PHE A 72 4.75 4.14 7.45
N TYR A 73 5.13 2.87 7.41
CA TYR A 73 5.93 2.29 8.48
C TYR A 73 7.40 2.60 8.22
N LEU A 74 7.89 3.66 8.86
CA LEU A 74 9.29 4.06 8.83
C LEU A 74 9.99 3.61 10.12
N LYS A 75 11.14 2.94 10.00
CA LYS A 75 11.91 2.46 11.14
C LYS A 75 13.39 2.65 10.96
N GLU A 76 14.08 3.01 12.04
CA GLU A 76 15.53 3.00 12.06
C GLU A 76 16.05 1.56 12.03
N GLY A 77 17.13 1.37 11.29
CA GLY A 77 17.84 0.11 11.25
C GLY A 77 18.59 -0.18 12.54
N LYS A 78 18.92 -1.45 12.75
CA LYS A 78 19.71 -1.93 13.90
C LYS A 78 21.14 -2.23 13.47
N ASP A 79 22.10 -1.57 14.05
CA ASP A 79 23.55 -1.80 13.76
C ASP A 79 23.87 -1.72 12.25
N GLY A 80 23.28 -0.76 11.54
CA GLY A 80 23.43 -0.56 10.11
C GLY A 80 22.72 -1.59 9.22
N LYS A 81 21.90 -2.46 9.83
CA LYS A 81 21.09 -3.47 9.15
C LYS A 81 19.62 -3.11 9.18
N GLU A 82 18.83 -3.84 8.40
CA GLU A 82 17.38 -3.74 8.37
C GLU A 82 16.74 -3.94 9.76
N PRO A 83 15.55 -3.37 10.03
CA PRO A 83 14.88 -3.46 11.33
C PRO A 83 14.61 -4.88 11.82
N ASN A 84 14.31 -5.82 10.92
CA ASN A 84 14.10 -7.24 11.23
C ASN A 84 14.36 -8.12 10.00
N ASN A 85 14.18 -9.44 10.15
CA ASN A 85 14.48 -10.44 9.13
C ASN A 85 13.29 -10.85 8.26
N TRP A 86 12.25 -10.07 8.13
CA TRP A 86 11.05 -10.47 7.40
C TRP A 86 11.30 -10.51 5.89
N ARG A 87 10.73 -11.53 5.23
CA ARG A 87 10.81 -11.71 3.78
C ARG A 87 9.57 -11.16 3.10
N SER A 88 9.75 -10.33 2.06
CA SER A 88 8.71 -9.88 1.15
C SER A 88 8.06 -11.06 0.41
N TYR A 89 6.80 -10.92 0.04
CA TYR A 89 6.11 -11.90 -0.81
C TYR A 89 6.77 -12.09 -2.18
N PHE A 90 7.47 -11.07 -2.65
CA PHE A 90 8.21 -11.12 -3.92
C PHE A 90 9.70 -11.48 -3.73
N GLY A 91 10.08 -11.86 -2.52
CA GLY A 91 11.45 -12.23 -2.16
C GLY A 91 12.28 -11.06 -1.66
N GLY A 92 13.39 -11.35 -1.02
CA GLY A 92 14.25 -10.35 -0.38
C GLY A 92 13.65 -9.78 0.91
N SER A 93 14.17 -8.64 1.35
CA SER A 93 13.70 -7.93 2.53
C SER A 93 12.33 -7.28 2.33
N VAL A 94 11.58 -7.11 3.42
CA VAL A 94 10.43 -6.18 3.48
C VAL A 94 10.85 -4.74 3.74
N TRP A 95 12.14 -4.48 3.89
CA TRP A 95 12.70 -3.18 4.23
C TRP A 95 13.57 -2.66 3.11
N GLU A 96 13.34 -1.43 2.71
CA GLU A 96 14.20 -0.70 1.79
C GLU A 96 14.60 0.62 2.43
N LYS A 97 15.82 1.10 2.17
CA LYS A 97 16.27 2.41 2.67
C LYS A 97 15.40 3.52 2.10
N LEU A 98 14.94 4.40 2.99
CA LEU A 98 14.23 5.61 2.55
C LEU A 98 15.22 6.51 1.78
N PRO A 99 14.88 6.95 0.56
CA PRO A 99 15.76 7.81 -0.22
C PRO A 99 16.25 9.03 0.57
N GLY A 100 17.55 9.29 0.52
CA GLY A 100 18.18 10.40 1.25
C GLY A 100 18.45 10.15 2.74
N GLN A 101 18.15 8.97 3.26
CA GLN A 101 18.37 8.59 4.66
C GLN A 101 19.40 7.45 4.77
N GLU A 102 20.34 7.55 5.71
CA GLU A 102 21.38 6.53 5.88
C GLU A 102 20.90 5.30 6.66
N ASN A 103 20.05 5.50 7.68
CA ASN A 103 19.62 4.46 8.62
C ASN A 103 18.10 4.45 8.84
N LEU A 104 17.31 5.03 7.95
CA LEU A 104 15.85 4.96 8.01
C LEU A 104 15.33 4.10 6.87
N PHE A 105 14.46 3.16 7.19
CA PHE A 105 13.90 2.19 6.25
C PHE A 105 12.39 2.34 6.20
N TYR A 106 11.80 2.09 5.04
CA TYR A 106 10.35 1.92 4.90
C TYR A 106 9.99 0.46 4.66
N TYR A 107 8.82 0.08 5.13
CA TYR A 107 8.28 -1.26 5.02
C TYR A 107 7.50 -1.45 3.71
N HIS A 108 7.69 -2.62 3.07
CA HIS A 108 6.91 -3.07 1.93
C HIS A 108 6.69 -4.58 1.98
N ALA A 109 5.44 -5.04 2.01
CA ALA A 109 5.14 -6.46 2.01
C ALA A 109 5.35 -7.11 0.63
N TYR A 110 5.23 -6.32 -0.44
CA TYR A 110 5.32 -6.73 -1.84
C TYR A 110 6.57 -6.14 -2.51
N ALA A 111 6.43 -5.44 -3.64
CA ALA A 111 7.58 -4.79 -4.29
C ALA A 111 8.08 -3.58 -3.48
N LYS A 112 9.37 -3.25 -3.61
CA LYS A 112 9.94 -2.04 -2.99
C LYS A 112 9.30 -0.75 -3.50
N GLU A 113 8.75 -0.78 -4.70
CA GLU A 113 7.98 0.32 -5.27
C GLU A 113 6.54 0.42 -4.72
N GLN A 114 6.17 -0.45 -3.75
CA GLN A 114 4.85 -0.51 -3.12
C GLN A 114 4.98 -0.33 -1.60
N PRO A 115 5.35 0.87 -1.10
CA PRO A 115 5.42 1.13 0.35
C PRO A 115 4.06 0.91 1.01
N ASP A 116 4.05 0.13 2.10
CA ASP A 116 2.84 -0.21 2.84
C ASP A 116 2.31 0.97 3.64
N LEU A 117 0.99 1.14 3.61
CA LEU A 117 0.28 2.19 4.31
C LEU A 117 0.07 1.84 5.80
N ASN A 118 0.29 2.82 6.66
CA ASN A 118 0.15 2.69 8.11
C ASN A 118 -1.31 2.88 8.55
N TRP A 119 -2.07 1.81 8.56
CA TRP A 119 -3.49 1.82 8.97
C TRP A 119 -3.72 2.14 10.46
N GLU A 120 -2.68 2.15 11.28
CA GLU A 120 -2.79 2.63 12.66
C GLU A 120 -2.95 4.16 12.71
N ASN A 121 -2.51 4.88 11.68
CA ASN A 121 -2.64 6.33 11.59
C ASN A 121 -4.08 6.75 11.25
N PRO A 122 -4.78 7.49 12.14
CA PRO A 122 -6.15 7.91 11.88
C PRO A 122 -6.28 8.91 10.73
N ALA A 123 -5.28 9.78 10.51
CA ALA A 123 -5.32 10.73 9.40
C ALA A 123 -5.24 10.02 8.04
N LEU A 124 -4.42 8.96 7.93
CA LEU A 124 -4.41 8.12 6.73
C LEU A 124 -5.77 7.45 6.50
N ARG A 125 -6.38 6.87 7.54
CA ARG A 125 -7.71 6.24 7.40
C ARG A 125 -8.75 7.23 6.90
N GLU A 126 -8.75 8.46 7.41
CA GLU A 126 -9.68 9.51 6.95
C GLU A 126 -9.48 9.85 5.45
N GLU A 127 -8.23 9.92 4.97
CA GLU A 127 -7.96 10.14 3.55
C GLU A 127 -8.47 8.97 2.69
N ILE A 128 -8.28 7.74 3.15
CA ILE A 128 -8.80 6.55 2.45
C ILE A 128 -10.34 6.55 2.46
N TYR A 129 -10.99 6.90 3.58
CA TYR A 129 -12.46 6.96 3.65
C TYR A 129 -13.03 8.06 2.75
N LYS A 130 -12.38 9.22 2.65
CA LYS A 130 -12.75 10.27 1.69
C LYS A 130 -12.68 9.75 0.26
N MET A 131 -11.61 9.11 -0.11
CA MET A 131 -11.43 8.53 -1.44
C MET A 131 -12.48 7.46 -1.75
N VAL A 132 -12.76 6.55 -0.80
CA VAL A 132 -13.80 5.52 -0.94
C VAL A 132 -15.17 6.18 -1.19
N ASN A 133 -15.55 7.17 -0.36
CA ASN A 133 -16.81 7.89 -0.53
C ASN A 133 -16.86 8.66 -1.86
N TRP A 134 -15.77 9.26 -2.28
CA TRP A 134 -15.66 9.97 -3.56
C TRP A 134 -15.99 9.06 -4.76
N TRP A 135 -15.54 7.80 -4.74
CA TRP A 135 -15.88 6.82 -5.77
C TRP A 135 -17.33 6.33 -5.65
N LEU A 136 -17.85 6.12 -4.43
CA LEU A 136 -19.25 5.76 -4.22
C LEU A 136 -20.20 6.88 -4.70
N ASP A 137 -19.85 8.12 -4.41
CA ASP A 137 -20.63 9.31 -4.86
C ASP A 137 -20.64 9.45 -6.40
N ARG A 138 -19.59 8.97 -7.08
CA ARG A 138 -19.54 8.86 -8.55
C ARG A 138 -20.45 7.75 -9.10
N GLY A 139 -20.87 6.82 -8.26
CA GLY A 139 -21.89 5.82 -8.62
C GLY A 139 -21.37 4.40 -8.81
N ILE A 140 -20.13 4.08 -8.40
CA ILE A 140 -19.72 2.67 -8.31
C ILE A 140 -20.53 1.97 -7.21
N ALA A 141 -20.73 0.67 -7.34
CA ALA A 141 -21.56 -0.12 -6.43
C ALA A 141 -20.79 -0.71 -5.25
N GLY A 142 -19.47 -0.69 -5.29
CA GLY A 142 -18.64 -1.25 -4.23
C GLY A 142 -17.21 -1.54 -4.67
N PHE A 143 -16.50 -2.29 -3.85
CA PHE A 143 -15.08 -2.59 -4.03
C PHE A 143 -14.76 -4.07 -3.85
N ARG A 144 -13.76 -4.54 -4.59
CA ARG A 144 -12.99 -5.73 -4.25
C ARG A 144 -11.74 -5.26 -3.52
N ILE A 145 -11.51 -5.72 -2.30
CA ILE A 145 -10.36 -5.26 -1.49
C ILE A 145 -9.17 -6.18 -1.73
N ASP A 146 -8.10 -5.61 -2.24
CA ASP A 146 -6.85 -6.32 -2.45
C ASP A 146 -6.04 -6.47 -1.16
N ALA A 147 -5.29 -7.58 -1.04
CA ALA A 147 -4.32 -7.84 0.04
C ALA A 147 -4.86 -7.56 1.46
N ILE A 148 -6.15 -7.79 1.71
CA ILE A 148 -6.85 -7.47 2.98
C ILE A 148 -6.16 -8.07 4.21
N ILE A 149 -5.55 -9.25 4.08
CA ILE A 149 -4.88 -9.94 5.18
C ILE A 149 -3.62 -9.21 5.66
N ASN A 150 -3.07 -8.30 4.85
CA ASN A 150 -1.85 -7.58 5.15
C ASN A 150 -2.10 -6.14 5.66
N ILE A 151 -3.35 -5.66 5.67
CA ILE A 151 -3.68 -4.31 6.13
C ILE A 151 -3.26 -4.11 7.58
N LYS A 152 -3.53 -5.07 8.45
CA LYS A 152 -3.03 -5.07 9.82
C LYS A 152 -1.64 -5.70 9.89
N LYS A 153 -0.70 -5.03 10.56
CA LYS A 153 0.67 -5.51 10.76
C LYS A 153 0.89 -6.02 12.18
N ASP A 154 1.85 -6.91 12.34
CA ASP A 154 2.41 -7.23 13.65
C ASP A 154 3.37 -6.12 14.07
N LEU A 155 2.90 -5.26 14.95
CA LEU A 155 3.65 -4.07 15.39
C LEU A 155 4.75 -4.37 16.41
N THR A 156 4.96 -5.63 16.81
CA THR A 156 6.11 -6.01 17.63
C THR A 156 7.42 -5.88 16.86
N TRP A 157 7.34 -6.07 15.53
CA TRP A 157 8.49 -6.04 14.62
C TRP A 157 9.63 -6.98 15.02
N GLU A 158 9.32 -8.02 15.79
CA GLU A 158 10.29 -9.04 16.18
C GLU A 158 10.65 -9.92 14.99
N ASP A 159 11.89 -10.44 15.02
CA ASP A 159 12.31 -11.41 14.02
C ASP A 159 11.37 -12.62 13.94
N LEU A 160 11.20 -13.14 12.76
CA LEU A 160 10.46 -14.36 12.50
C LEU A 160 11.41 -15.56 12.46
N PRO A 161 10.91 -16.78 12.75
CA PRO A 161 11.67 -18.00 12.53
C PRO A 161 12.22 -18.04 11.10
N VAL A 162 13.52 -18.30 10.97
CA VAL A 162 14.17 -18.45 9.67
C VAL A 162 13.65 -19.70 8.99
N ASP A 163 13.18 -19.59 7.76
CA ASP A 163 12.63 -20.68 6.97
C ASP A 163 13.24 -20.83 5.57
N GLY A 164 14.33 -20.09 5.31
CA GLY A 164 15.04 -20.13 4.03
C GLY A 164 16.54 -19.85 4.15
N PRO A 165 17.30 -20.10 3.07
CA PRO A 165 18.75 -19.91 3.04
C PRO A 165 19.18 -18.43 3.10
N ASP A 166 18.25 -17.50 2.89
CA ASP A 166 18.46 -16.05 2.96
C ASP A 166 18.46 -15.49 4.39
N GLY A 167 18.28 -16.36 5.42
CA GLY A 167 18.22 -15.95 6.82
C GLY A 167 16.97 -15.18 7.22
N ARG A 168 15.91 -15.23 6.40
CA ARG A 168 14.66 -14.51 6.60
C ARG A 168 13.51 -15.44 6.95
N GLY A 169 12.47 -14.87 7.57
CA GLY A 169 11.22 -15.54 7.90
C GLY A 169 10.07 -15.08 7.02
N VAL A 170 9.19 -16.00 6.62
CA VAL A 170 8.03 -15.74 5.76
C VAL A 170 6.98 -14.89 6.49
N LEU A 171 6.45 -13.88 5.80
CA LEU A 171 5.48 -12.90 6.36
C LEU A 171 4.22 -13.53 6.97
N THR A 172 3.73 -14.64 6.43
CA THR A 172 2.56 -15.33 6.97
C THR A 172 2.72 -15.75 8.43
N ASN A 173 3.94 -15.93 8.92
CA ASN A 173 4.20 -16.22 10.33
C ASN A 173 3.92 -15.02 11.24
N SER A 174 4.07 -13.78 10.75
CA SER A 174 3.66 -12.58 11.50
C SER A 174 2.15 -12.50 11.65
N ILE A 175 1.40 -12.83 10.60
CA ILE A 175 -0.08 -12.90 10.64
C ILE A 175 -0.54 -13.95 11.63
N THR A 176 0.06 -15.14 11.61
CA THR A 176 -0.25 -16.22 12.56
C THR A 176 0.05 -15.81 14.01
N ARG A 177 1.11 -15.04 14.24
CA ARG A 177 1.46 -14.53 15.57
C ARG A 177 0.41 -13.56 16.11
N MET A 178 -0.17 -12.71 15.27
CA MET A 178 -1.24 -11.78 15.67
C MET A 178 -2.57 -12.45 16.01
N GLN A 179 -2.77 -13.69 15.59
CA GLN A 179 -4.00 -14.46 15.84
C GLN A 179 -3.99 -15.22 17.18
N LYS A 180 -2.85 -15.25 17.86
CA LYS A 180 -2.67 -15.86 19.20
C LYS A 180 -2.89 -14.88 20.32
#